data_8d9787b4b9503efe7d3f1e1b9dc10c32
#
_entry.id   8d9787b4b9503efe7d3f1e1b9dc10c32
#
_cell.length_a   1.000
_cell.length_b   1.000
_cell.length_c   1.000
_cell.angle_alpha   90.00
_cell.angle_beta   90.00
_cell.angle_gamma   90.00
#
_symmetry.space_group_name_H-M   'P 1'
#
loop_
_entity.id
_entity.type
_entity.pdbx_description
1 polymer ?
#
loop_
_entity_poly.entity_id
_entity_poly.type
_entity_poly.pdbx_seq_one_letter_code
_entity_poly.pdbx_strand_id
1 'polypeptide(L)'
;MKKTWLFAVLAVLIFPLALQAKTTVIYHTSDSHGFYYAKDGRGGFAALAGLLKQEKLPYILLDSGDFANGTVEAKNSKGIKSVLMMNALGYAASTLGNHEFDFKDPGVEPMLRAASFPILAANFVDRKTGKQPEYLKSYQIFNVDGVKYAVIGLGHEYPTNETQKFKILKSSKVLDKVLAEVEAQNPDVIVLVDHNSIADDKHGRESTLLKMVTKHNGKINVVLGGHAHKIIQNAVHNGTLFVESGCYLKNVSRITVETDDKTGKFVSATSQIIPLYTQKTGEYAPVAALANALMEPGMDKVLGSASVKLSRMPVKGNQGDSPLNNWVADVCRAYSGADVFIHNNGGTRVDLEQGTITKRDLVNMHPFGNKISQVKVSGKFLEKFVKYGLAPRNLFSYSGLQIEYKLRKGKVQDLKIWVNGQALDKNKTYVVATNTYIAEGGSEGWPFKQIPAADKKQVGDLSIQEIMEKAIETTSPLGAVETGRIIIK
;
A
#
# COMPACT_ATOMS: atom_id res chain seq x y z
N MET A 1 59.32 -15.98 -66.13
CA MET A 1 59.37 -16.25 -64.69
C MET A 1 58.44 -15.24 -64.00
N LYS A 2 57.18 -15.67 -63.69
CA LYS A 2 56.21 -14.81 -62.98
C LYS A 2 56.29 -15.14 -61.46
N LYS A 3 56.71 -14.15 -60.64
CA LYS A 3 56.71 -14.28 -59.18
C LYS A 3 55.32 -13.98 -58.63
N THR A 4 54.65 -15.02 -58.08
CA THR A 4 53.39 -14.91 -57.36
C THR A 4 53.67 -14.58 -55.86
N TRP A 5 53.20 -13.44 -55.40
CA TRP A 5 53.24 -13.06 -53.97
C TRP A 5 52.00 -13.61 -53.30
N LEU A 6 52.20 -14.48 -52.31
CA LEU A 6 51.13 -14.98 -51.43
C LEU A 6 50.99 -14.00 -50.28
N PHE A 7 49.89 -13.26 -50.20
CA PHE A 7 49.54 -12.49 -49.02
C PHE A 7 48.78 -13.41 -48.01
N ALA A 8 49.43 -13.75 -46.91
CA ALA A 8 48.78 -14.41 -45.80
C ALA A 8 47.96 -13.38 -44.99
N VAL A 9 46.63 -13.42 -45.09
CA VAL A 9 45.73 -12.66 -44.27
C VAL A 9 45.64 -13.33 -42.89
N LEU A 10 46.22 -12.74 -41.84
CA LEU A 10 46.10 -13.17 -40.46
C LEU A 10 44.71 -12.73 -39.95
N ALA A 11 43.73 -13.63 -39.94
CA ALA A 11 42.45 -13.39 -39.33
C ALA A 11 42.61 -13.41 -37.81
N VAL A 12 42.64 -12.22 -37.17
CA VAL A 12 42.57 -12.09 -35.73
C VAL A 12 41.12 -12.40 -35.32
N LEU A 13 40.89 -13.60 -34.82
CA LEU A 13 39.65 -14.00 -34.16
C LEU A 13 39.56 -13.21 -32.83
N ILE A 14 38.86 -12.08 -32.83
CA ILE A 14 38.43 -11.39 -31.61
C ILE A 14 37.33 -12.25 -31.02
N PHE A 15 37.67 -13.16 -30.10
CA PHE A 15 36.68 -13.75 -29.21
C PHE A 15 36.12 -12.64 -28.32
N PRO A 16 34.83 -12.38 -28.31
CA PRO A 16 34.27 -11.52 -27.29
C PRO A 16 34.60 -12.18 -25.95
N LEU A 17 35.39 -11.49 -25.08
CA LEU A 17 35.49 -11.89 -23.70
C LEU A 17 34.07 -11.87 -23.16
N ALA A 18 33.46 -13.04 -22.97
CA ALA A 18 32.23 -13.14 -22.22
C ALA A 18 32.52 -12.53 -20.85
N LEU A 19 31.86 -11.42 -20.54
CA LEU A 19 31.89 -10.83 -19.21
C LEU A 19 31.39 -11.91 -18.27
N GLN A 20 32.27 -12.51 -17.47
CA GLN A 20 31.85 -13.40 -16.41
C GLN A 20 31.14 -12.53 -15.38
N ALA A 21 29.84 -12.67 -15.26
CA ALA A 21 29.01 -11.91 -14.36
C ALA A 21 28.53 -12.80 -13.21
N LYS A 22 28.72 -12.33 -11.99
CA LYS A 22 28.14 -12.97 -10.82
C LYS A 22 26.68 -12.55 -10.67
N THR A 23 25.81 -13.52 -10.50
CA THR A 23 24.37 -13.30 -10.43
C THR A 23 23.87 -13.53 -9.00
N THR A 24 23.17 -12.54 -8.45
CA THR A 24 22.45 -12.61 -7.18
C THR A 24 21.02 -12.13 -7.35
N VAL A 25 20.18 -12.35 -6.34
CA VAL A 25 18.75 -12.02 -6.44
C VAL A 25 18.31 -11.14 -5.26
N ILE A 26 17.49 -10.13 -5.55
CA ILE A 26 16.71 -9.44 -4.53
C ILE A 26 15.27 -9.89 -4.69
N TYR A 27 14.68 -10.44 -3.62
CA TYR A 27 13.23 -10.57 -3.49
C TYR A 27 12.67 -9.36 -2.77
N HIS A 28 11.57 -8.81 -3.28
CA HIS A 28 10.97 -7.61 -2.74
C HIS A 28 9.46 -7.76 -2.54
N THR A 29 9.00 -7.39 -1.36
CA THR A 29 7.59 -7.20 -1.02
C THR A 29 7.31 -5.78 -0.57
N SER A 30 6.05 -5.38 -0.63
CA SER A 30 5.56 -4.11 -0.14
C SER A 30 4.10 -4.23 0.22
N ASP A 31 3.62 -3.37 1.12
CA ASP A 31 2.20 -3.22 1.40
C ASP A 31 1.53 -4.57 1.72
N SER A 32 2.18 -5.40 2.55
CA SER A 32 1.64 -6.70 2.92
C SER A 32 0.39 -6.59 3.79
N HIS A 33 0.26 -5.51 4.57
CA HIS A 33 -0.91 -5.16 5.37
C HIS A 33 -1.41 -6.31 6.26
N GLY A 34 -0.50 -7.13 6.76
CA GLY A 34 -0.85 -8.27 7.62
C GLY A 34 -1.56 -9.42 6.89
N PHE A 35 -1.57 -9.45 5.56
CA PHE A 35 -2.12 -10.57 4.77
C PHE A 35 -1.12 -11.72 4.71
N TYR A 36 -0.82 -12.35 5.84
CA TYR A 36 0.19 -13.39 5.92
C TYR A 36 -0.32 -14.82 5.68
N TYR A 37 -1.60 -15.02 5.44
CA TYR A 37 -2.20 -16.28 4.99
C TYR A 37 -2.73 -16.16 3.57
N ALA A 38 -2.76 -17.28 2.85
CA ALA A 38 -3.34 -17.33 1.51
C ALA A 38 -4.87 -17.22 1.60
N LYS A 39 -5.47 -16.48 0.65
CA LYS A 39 -6.92 -16.46 0.44
C LYS A 39 -7.20 -17.00 -0.95
N ASP A 40 -8.07 -17.99 -1.05
CA ASP A 40 -8.46 -18.63 -2.32
C ASP A 40 -7.24 -19.11 -3.13
N GLY A 41 -6.25 -19.65 -2.43
CA GLY A 41 -5.00 -20.14 -3.02
C GLY A 41 -4.05 -19.05 -3.51
N ARG A 42 -4.25 -17.79 -3.10
CA ARG A 42 -3.43 -16.64 -3.52
C ARG A 42 -2.87 -15.88 -2.35
N GLY A 43 -1.58 -15.53 -2.43
CA GLY A 43 -0.86 -14.73 -1.44
C GLY A 43 -0.36 -15.54 -0.26
N GLY A 44 0.02 -14.82 0.80
CA GLY A 44 0.48 -15.37 2.06
C GLY A 44 1.97 -15.68 2.12
N PHE A 45 2.52 -15.57 3.36
CA PHE A 45 3.94 -15.82 3.59
C PHE A 45 4.35 -17.29 3.39
N ALA A 46 3.44 -18.26 3.58
CA ALA A 46 3.73 -19.67 3.31
C ALA A 46 4.01 -19.94 1.84
N ALA A 47 3.26 -19.28 0.93
CA ALA A 47 3.48 -19.35 -0.51
C ALA A 47 4.77 -18.63 -0.93
N LEU A 48 5.08 -17.48 -0.32
CA LEU A 48 6.36 -16.81 -0.53
C LEU A 48 7.52 -17.69 -0.07
N ALA A 49 7.44 -18.31 1.12
CA ALA A 49 8.45 -19.22 1.61
C ALA A 49 8.63 -20.45 0.72
N GLY A 50 7.54 -20.99 0.15
CA GLY A 50 7.58 -22.07 -0.85
C GLY A 50 8.36 -21.68 -2.11
N LEU A 51 8.14 -20.45 -2.60
CA LEU A 51 8.90 -19.90 -3.72
C LEU A 51 10.40 -19.73 -3.37
N LEU A 52 10.70 -19.12 -2.22
CA LEU A 52 12.08 -18.88 -1.79
C LEU A 52 12.88 -20.18 -1.62
N LYS A 53 12.24 -21.28 -1.20
CA LYS A 53 12.87 -22.61 -1.11
C LYS A 53 13.25 -23.19 -2.48
N GLN A 54 12.65 -22.73 -3.56
CA GLN A 54 12.96 -23.17 -4.92
C GLN A 54 14.09 -22.35 -5.54
N GLU A 55 14.43 -21.16 -4.98
CA GLU A 55 15.52 -20.34 -5.48
C GLU A 55 16.87 -21.04 -5.28
N LYS A 56 17.69 -21.02 -6.32
CA LYS A 56 19.04 -21.62 -6.34
C LYS A 56 20.17 -20.60 -6.26
N LEU A 57 19.86 -19.36 -6.65
CA LEU A 57 20.81 -18.29 -6.56
C LEU A 57 20.83 -17.68 -5.16
N PRO A 58 21.98 -17.16 -4.72
CA PRO A 58 22.05 -16.38 -3.49
C PRO A 58 21.10 -15.18 -3.56
N TYR A 59 20.35 -14.97 -2.50
CA TYR A 59 19.35 -13.90 -2.48
C TYR A 59 19.30 -13.13 -1.17
N ILE A 60 18.71 -11.95 -1.23
CA ILE A 60 18.32 -11.11 -0.10
C ILE A 60 16.82 -10.78 -0.22
N LEU A 61 16.09 -10.84 0.90
CA LEU A 61 14.67 -10.53 0.96
C LEU A 61 14.45 -9.18 1.65
N LEU A 62 13.85 -8.23 0.93
CA LEU A 62 13.64 -6.85 1.38
C LEU A 62 12.15 -6.48 1.32
N ASP A 63 11.74 -5.51 2.15
CA ASP A 63 10.37 -5.02 2.21
C ASP A 63 10.33 -3.49 2.24
N SER A 64 9.31 -2.90 1.61
CA SER A 64 9.13 -1.44 1.50
C SER A 64 8.07 -0.88 2.44
N GLY A 65 7.73 -1.56 3.55
CA GLY A 65 6.81 -1.05 4.58
C GLY A 65 5.32 -1.30 4.32
N ASP A 66 4.49 -0.74 5.18
CA ASP A 66 3.05 -1.00 5.27
C ASP A 66 2.73 -2.49 5.54
N PHE A 67 3.43 -3.08 6.51
CA PHE A 67 3.18 -4.45 6.95
C PHE A 67 2.25 -4.54 8.18
N ALA A 68 2.03 -3.43 8.90
CA ALA A 68 1.53 -3.46 10.27
C ALA A 68 0.01 -3.60 10.42
N ASN A 69 -0.81 -3.11 9.49
CA ASN A 69 -2.26 -3.06 9.63
C ASN A 69 -2.99 -3.36 8.31
N GLY A 70 -4.10 -4.09 8.40
CA GLY A 70 -4.97 -4.44 7.25
C GLY A 70 -5.73 -5.76 7.47
N THR A 71 -5.33 -6.57 8.42
CA THR A 71 -6.06 -7.76 8.87
C THR A 71 -6.38 -7.66 10.36
N VAL A 72 -7.30 -8.50 10.82
CA VAL A 72 -7.66 -8.55 12.24
C VAL A 72 -6.48 -8.96 13.11
N GLU A 73 -5.67 -9.89 12.63
CA GLU A 73 -4.47 -10.39 13.32
C GLU A 73 -3.43 -9.28 13.50
N ALA A 74 -3.15 -8.56 12.41
CA ALA A 74 -2.23 -7.43 12.43
C ALA A 74 -2.74 -6.31 13.34
N LYS A 75 -4.03 -5.96 13.24
CA LYS A 75 -4.67 -4.94 14.07
C LYS A 75 -4.62 -5.28 15.56
N ASN A 76 -5.06 -6.47 15.95
CA ASN A 76 -5.13 -6.86 17.36
C ASN A 76 -3.77 -6.98 18.01
N SER A 77 -2.74 -7.37 17.25
CA SER A 77 -1.35 -7.43 17.71
C SER A 77 -0.59 -6.12 17.52
N LYS A 78 -1.23 -5.07 17.00
CA LYS A 78 -0.57 -3.79 16.65
C LYS A 78 0.65 -4.01 15.75
N GLY A 79 0.52 -4.87 14.75
CA GLY A 79 1.56 -5.20 13.78
C GLY A 79 2.58 -6.24 14.21
N ILE A 80 2.63 -6.63 15.50
CA ILE A 80 3.64 -7.59 16.01
C ILE A 80 3.55 -8.94 15.29
N LYS A 81 2.35 -9.49 15.06
CA LYS A 81 2.19 -10.76 14.34
C LYS A 81 2.74 -10.70 12.90
N SER A 82 2.59 -9.58 12.21
CA SER A 82 3.21 -9.39 10.89
C SER A 82 4.73 -9.46 10.97
N VAL A 83 5.33 -8.77 11.95
CA VAL A 83 6.78 -8.81 12.18
C VAL A 83 7.26 -10.22 12.51
N LEU A 84 6.53 -10.99 13.33
CA LEU A 84 6.88 -12.40 13.62
C LEU A 84 6.89 -13.26 12.35
N MET A 85 5.95 -13.05 11.44
CA MET A 85 5.95 -13.75 10.14
C MET A 85 7.15 -13.32 9.28
N MET A 86 7.49 -12.03 9.25
CA MET A 86 8.67 -11.54 8.54
C MET A 86 9.97 -12.10 9.12
N ASN A 87 10.08 -12.19 10.46
CA ASN A 87 11.21 -12.84 11.14
C ASN A 87 11.36 -14.30 10.69
N ALA A 88 10.25 -15.06 10.65
CA ALA A 88 10.25 -16.47 10.27
C ALA A 88 10.66 -16.70 8.80
N LEU A 89 10.46 -15.73 7.92
CA LEU A 89 10.90 -15.79 6.52
C LEU A 89 12.33 -15.33 6.32
N GLY A 90 12.96 -14.72 7.33
CA GLY A 90 14.32 -14.21 7.22
C GLY A 90 14.43 -12.95 6.37
N TYR A 91 13.49 -12.01 6.51
CA TYR A 91 13.67 -10.70 5.90
C TYR A 91 14.99 -10.10 6.35
N ALA A 92 15.73 -9.54 5.40
CA ALA A 92 17.02 -8.91 5.69
C ALA A 92 16.85 -7.46 6.16
N ALA A 93 15.86 -6.73 5.63
CA ALA A 93 15.51 -5.38 6.08
C ALA A 93 14.09 -5.00 5.62
N SER A 94 13.50 -4.02 6.30
CA SER A 94 12.30 -3.31 5.87
C SER A 94 12.43 -1.82 6.16
N THR A 95 11.54 -1.01 5.60
CA THR A 95 11.38 0.41 5.98
C THR A 95 10.02 0.65 6.63
N LEU A 96 9.69 1.91 6.93
CA LEU A 96 8.43 2.32 7.52
C LEU A 96 7.50 2.92 6.47
N GLY A 97 6.32 2.35 6.32
CA GLY A 97 5.23 2.97 5.61
C GLY A 97 4.44 3.94 6.50
N ASN A 98 3.28 4.35 6.04
CA ASN A 98 2.38 5.20 6.81
C ASN A 98 1.52 4.39 7.80
N HIS A 99 1.19 3.15 7.49
CA HIS A 99 0.33 2.30 8.32
C HIS A 99 1.02 1.65 9.51
N GLU A 100 2.34 1.72 9.64
CA GLU A 100 3.04 1.40 10.89
C GLU A 100 2.61 2.32 12.02
N PHE A 101 2.07 3.50 11.70
CA PHE A 101 1.61 4.51 12.68
C PHE A 101 0.10 4.44 12.99
N ASP A 102 -0.63 3.46 12.48
CA ASP A 102 -2.07 3.32 12.76
C ASP A 102 -2.37 3.11 14.25
N PHE A 103 -1.44 2.54 14.99
CA PHE A 103 -1.56 2.26 16.42
C PHE A 103 -0.97 3.35 17.31
N LYS A 104 -0.61 4.51 16.72
CA LYS A 104 0.04 5.66 17.40
C LYS A 104 1.36 5.24 18.07
N ASP A 105 2.06 6.18 18.68
CA ASP A 105 3.39 5.94 19.28
C ASP A 105 3.45 4.72 20.24
N PRO A 106 2.44 4.45 21.11
CA PRO A 106 2.51 3.29 22.00
C PRO A 106 2.52 1.92 21.29
N GLY A 107 2.05 1.85 20.04
CA GLY A 107 2.07 0.62 19.24
C GLY A 107 3.33 0.48 18.39
N VAL A 108 3.94 1.59 17.98
CA VAL A 108 5.04 1.60 17.01
C VAL A 108 6.31 0.95 17.58
N GLU A 109 6.82 1.44 18.70
CA GLU A 109 8.10 0.97 19.24
C GLU A 109 8.11 -0.52 19.61
N PRO A 110 7.11 -1.09 20.31
CA PRO A 110 7.08 -2.52 20.58
C PRO A 110 7.10 -3.38 19.32
N MET A 111 6.39 -2.95 18.26
CA MET A 111 6.37 -3.61 16.96
C MET A 111 7.76 -3.59 16.31
N LEU A 112 8.43 -2.43 16.27
CA LEU A 112 9.74 -2.30 15.65
C LEU A 112 10.81 -3.10 16.42
N ARG A 113 10.73 -3.13 17.75
CA ARG A 113 11.65 -3.94 18.60
C ARG A 113 11.42 -5.44 18.48
N ALA A 114 10.26 -5.90 17.99
CA ALA A 114 9.99 -7.31 17.72
C ALA A 114 10.70 -7.82 16.45
N ALA A 115 11.19 -6.92 15.58
CA ALA A 115 11.92 -7.31 14.38
C ALA A 115 13.31 -7.86 14.70
N SER A 116 13.62 -9.04 14.16
CA SER A 116 14.98 -9.63 14.19
C SER A 116 15.87 -9.14 13.05
N PHE A 117 15.36 -8.25 12.21
CA PHE A 117 16.02 -7.60 11.09
C PHE A 117 16.02 -6.08 11.26
N PRO A 118 16.96 -5.35 10.65
CA PRO A 118 17.00 -3.89 10.74
C PRO A 118 15.80 -3.24 10.07
N ILE A 119 15.19 -2.28 10.77
CA ILE A 119 14.23 -1.34 10.19
C ILE A 119 15.02 -0.11 9.74
N LEU A 120 14.97 0.17 8.44
CA LEU A 120 15.77 1.23 7.81
C LEU A 120 14.89 2.46 7.57
N ALA A 121 15.13 3.54 8.30
CA ALA A 121 14.35 4.78 8.19
C ALA A 121 15.22 6.00 8.50
N ALA A 122 16.13 6.34 7.58
CA ALA A 122 17.13 7.39 7.76
C ALA A 122 16.53 8.77 8.05
N ASN A 123 15.30 9.02 7.58
CA ASN A 123 14.59 10.27 7.76
C ASN A 123 13.80 10.35 9.09
N PHE A 124 13.87 9.32 9.96
CA PHE A 124 13.22 9.30 11.26
C PHE A 124 14.23 9.51 12.39
N VAL A 125 14.03 10.55 13.19
CA VAL A 125 14.83 10.83 14.38
C VAL A 125 13.93 11.03 15.59
N ASP A 126 14.43 10.69 16.77
CA ASP A 126 13.72 10.96 18.01
C ASP A 126 13.53 12.48 18.16
N ARG A 127 12.30 12.90 18.44
CA ARG A 127 11.93 14.33 18.47
C ARG A 127 12.64 15.11 19.56
N LYS A 128 12.96 14.45 20.69
CA LYS A 128 13.60 15.09 21.84
C LYS A 128 15.10 15.23 21.65
N THR A 129 15.74 14.17 21.16
CA THR A 129 17.20 14.10 21.06
C THR A 129 17.73 14.54 19.69
N GLY A 130 16.90 14.53 18.66
CA GLY A 130 17.30 14.76 17.27
C GLY A 130 18.18 13.64 16.68
N LYS A 131 18.38 12.54 17.41
CA LYS A 131 19.19 11.39 16.99
C LYS A 131 18.30 10.25 16.50
N GLN A 132 18.83 9.37 15.66
CA GLN A 132 18.13 8.16 15.26
C GLN A 132 18.02 7.21 16.45
N PRO A 133 16.82 6.66 16.75
CA PRO A 133 16.66 5.64 17.81
C PRO A 133 17.49 4.39 17.50
N GLU A 134 17.93 3.67 18.52
CA GLU A 134 18.78 2.47 18.38
C GLU A 134 18.16 1.33 17.58
N TYR A 135 16.82 1.24 17.57
CA TYR A 135 16.06 0.23 16.79
C TYR A 135 15.76 0.66 15.35
N LEU A 136 16.27 1.82 14.91
CA LEU A 136 16.24 2.26 13.51
C LEU A 136 17.66 2.42 12.99
N LYS A 137 17.85 2.19 11.70
CA LYS A 137 19.11 2.46 11.00
C LYS A 137 18.86 3.30 9.76
N SER A 138 19.89 4.03 9.32
CA SER A 138 19.85 4.77 8.07
C SER A 138 20.08 3.84 6.86
N TYR A 139 20.99 2.89 7.02
CA TYR A 139 21.34 1.88 6.04
C TYR A 139 21.94 0.65 6.73
N GLN A 140 22.05 -0.43 5.99
CA GLN A 140 22.76 -1.65 6.40
C GLN A 140 23.54 -2.22 5.22
N ILE A 141 24.76 -2.71 5.51
CA ILE A 141 25.58 -3.44 4.55
C ILE A 141 25.29 -4.94 4.71
N PHE A 142 25.06 -5.61 3.59
CA PHE A 142 24.89 -7.06 3.51
C PHE A 142 25.90 -7.65 2.55
N ASN A 143 26.35 -8.86 2.83
CA ASN A 143 27.15 -9.66 1.92
C ASN A 143 26.26 -10.80 1.39
N VAL A 144 26.01 -10.80 0.09
CA VAL A 144 25.22 -11.84 -0.59
C VAL A 144 26.18 -12.57 -1.53
N ASP A 145 26.68 -13.69 -1.09
CA ASP A 145 27.67 -14.51 -1.82
C ASP A 145 28.87 -13.69 -2.33
N GLY A 146 29.45 -12.85 -1.47
CA GLY A 146 30.60 -12.02 -1.79
C GLY A 146 30.27 -10.69 -2.47
N VAL A 147 29.03 -10.45 -2.90
CA VAL A 147 28.56 -9.14 -3.40
C VAL A 147 28.14 -8.26 -2.23
N LYS A 148 28.75 -7.07 -2.12
CA LYS A 148 28.51 -6.12 -1.04
C LYS A 148 27.35 -5.18 -1.38
N TYR A 149 26.20 -5.45 -0.80
CA TYR A 149 24.98 -4.64 -0.93
C TYR A 149 24.93 -3.57 0.16
N ALA A 150 24.75 -2.31 -0.22
CA ALA A 150 24.33 -1.26 0.70
C ALA A 150 22.84 -1.00 0.51
N VAL A 151 22.05 -1.27 1.54
CA VAL A 151 20.61 -1.03 1.54
C VAL A 151 20.31 0.19 2.38
N ILE A 152 19.86 1.28 1.76
CA ILE A 152 19.41 2.52 2.39
C ILE A 152 17.90 2.44 2.59
N GLY A 153 17.37 2.92 3.73
CA GLY A 153 15.93 2.98 3.94
C GLY A 153 15.42 4.38 4.22
N LEU A 154 14.29 4.73 3.60
CA LEU A 154 13.55 5.96 3.86
C LEU A 154 12.09 5.60 4.18
N GLY A 155 11.63 5.99 5.37
CA GLY A 155 10.24 5.81 5.74
C GLY A 155 9.35 6.90 5.14
N HIS A 156 8.06 6.63 5.07
CA HIS A 156 7.07 7.56 4.51
C HIS A 156 7.00 8.87 5.32
N GLU A 157 7.02 10.02 4.63
CA GLU A 157 7.05 11.34 5.30
C GLU A 157 5.72 11.70 5.98
N TYR A 158 4.62 11.02 5.64
CA TYR A 158 3.27 11.34 6.12
C TYR A 158 2.61 10.11 6.77
N PRO A 159 2.89 9.84 8.06
CA PRO A 159 2.25 8.75 8.79
C PRO A 159 0.73 8.96 8.87
N THR A 160 -0.05 7.87 8.99
CA THR A 160 -1.52 7.93 9.11
C THR A 160 -1.97 8.65 10.38
N ASN A 161 -1.21 8.54 11.46
CA ASN A 161 -1.39 9.31 12.67
C ASN A 161 -0.14 10.13 12.99
N GLU A 162 -0.34 11.32 13.51
CA GLU A 162 0.76 12.16 13.99
C GLU A 162 1.54 11.45 15.09
N THR A 163 2.86 11.49 14.99
CA THR A 163 3.76 10.97 16.01
C THR A 163 4.34 12.10 16.86
N GLN A 164 4.29 11.92 18.19
CA GLN A 164 4.95 12.82 19.14
C GLN A 164 6.39 12.37 19.43
N LYS A 165 6.70 11.11 19.14
CA LYS A 165 8.01 10.51 19.37
C LYS A 165 9.01 10.86 18.28
N PHE A 166 8.59 10.83 17.02
CA PHE A 166 9.48 11.05 15.89
C PHE A 166 9.35 12.45 15.31
N LYS A 167 10.49 13.02 14.92
CA LYS A 167 10.59 14.10 13.95
C LYS A 167 10.97 13.49 12.62
N ILE A 168 10.14 13.69 11.60
CA ILE A 168 10.37 13.17 10.26
C ILE A 168 11.07 14.25 9.44
N LEU A 169 12.21 13.90 8.89
CA LEU A 169 13.04 14.79 8.09
C LEU A 169 12.65 14.65 6.61
N LYS A 170 12.96 15.66 5.81
CA LYS A 170 12.80 15.61 4.35
C LYS A 170 13.70 14.54 3.75
N SER A 171 13.11 13.51 3.15
CA SER A 171 13.81 12.37 2.54
C SER A 171 14.88 12.81 1.53
N SER A 172 14.58 13.82 0.70
CA SER A 172 15.53 14.32 -0.30
C SER A 172 16.81 14.94 0.28
N LYS A 173 16.73 15.54 1.49
CA LYS A 173 17.91 16.10 2.17
C LYS A 173 18.70 15.02 2.91
N VAL A 174 17.99 14.04 3.44
CA VAL A 174 18.61 12.92 4.17
C VAL A 174 19.32 11.99 3.22
N LEU A 175 18.73 11.69 2.05
CA LEU A 175 19.30 10.79 1.06
C LEU A 175 20.68 11.28 0.58
N ASP A 176 20.86 12.58 0.33
CA ASP A 176 22.14 13.12 -0.11
C ASP A 176 23.27 12.80 0.87
N LYS A 177 22.99 12.95 2.17
CA LYS A 177 23.96 12.66 3.23
C LYS A 177 24.24 11.16 3.36
N VAL A 178 23.19 10.35 3.44
CA VAL A 178 23.34 8.90 3.64
C VAL A 178 23.99 8.24 2.44
N LEU A 179 23.70 8.71 1.22
CA LEU A 179 24.32 8.20 0.01
C LEU A 179 25.85 8.45 0.03
N ALA A 180 26.29 9.62 0.46
CA ALA A 180 27.73 9.90 0.60
C ALA A 180 28.40 8.99 1.65
N GLU A 181 27.73 8.72 2.78
CA GLU A 181 28.22 7.80 3.81
C GLU A 181 28.32 6.35 3.28
N VAL A 182 27.35 5.95 2.48
CA VAL A 182 27.29 4.62 1.85
C VAL A 182 28.37 4.48 0.77
N GLU A 183 28.53 5.47 -0.10
CA GLU A 183 29.58 5.46 -1.14
C GLU A 183 30.98 5.29 -0.52
N ALA A 184 31.23 5.93 0.63
CA ALA A 184 32.49 5.79 1.37
C ALA A 184 32.77 4.35 1.87
N GLN A 185 31.73 3.51 1.99
CA GLN A 185 31.86 2.08 2.32
C GLN A 185 32.24 1.23 1.11
N ASN A 186 32.32 1.83 -0.10
CA ASN A 186 32.62 1.15 -1.35
C ASN A 186 31.76 -0.11 -1.61
N PRO A 187 30.43 0.01 -1.65
CA PRO A 187 29.55 -1.12 -1.96
C PRO A 187 29.65 -1.49 -3.45
N ASP A 188 29.21 -2.70 -3.78
CA ASP A 188 29.09 -3.17 -5.16
C ASP A 188 27.73 -2.82 -5.75
N VAL A 189 26.69 -2.87 -4.92
CA VAL A 189 25.32 -2.55 -5.29
C VAL A 189 24.69 -1.64 -4.22
N ILE A 190 24.07 -0.55 -4.64
CA ILE A 190 23.32 0.36 -3.77
C ILE A 190 21.83 0.18 -4.06
N VAL A 191 21.07 -0.18 -3.03
CA VAL A 191 19.62 -0.36 -3.05
C VAL A 191 18.99 0.69 -2.15
N LEU A 192 17.96 1.37 -2.64
CA LEU A 192 17.09 2.23 -1.83
C LEU A 192 15.75 1.52 -1.62
N VAL A 193 15.37 1.33 -0.37
CA VAL A 193 14.03 0.89 0.05
C VAL A 193 13.28 2.12 0.53
N ASP A 194 12.18 2.48 -0.13
CA ASP A 194 11.41 3.70 0.16
C ASP A 194 9.92 3.42 0.09
N HIS A 195 9.15 3.88 1.07
CA HIS A 195 7.70 3.68 1.04
C HIS A 195 6.98 4.80 0.28
N ASN A 196 7.41 5.07 -0.93
CA ASN A 196 6.71 5.92 -1.89
C ASN A 196 6.70 5.24 -3.27
N SER A 197 5.75 5.62 -4.12
CA SER A 197 5.63 5.12 -5.47
C SER A 197 6.33 6.05 -6.47
N ILE A 198 6.83 5.48 -7.57
CA ILE A 198 7.27 6.25 -8.73
C ILE A 198 6.11 6.62 -9.66
N ALA A 199 4.93 6.03 -9.46
CA ALA A 199 3.75 6.44 -10.20
C ALA A 199 3.36 7.88 -9.83
N ASP A 200 2.84 8.60 -10.80
CA ASP A 200 2.26 9.92 -10.56
C ASP A 200 1.21 9.86 -9.45
N ASP A 201 1.17 10.91 -8.65
CA ASP A 201 0.20 10.98 -7.56
C ASP A 201 -1.24 11.06 -8.09
N LYS A 202 -2.19 10.96 -7.16
CA LYS A 202 -3.62 11.04 -7.48
C LYS A 202 -4.06 12.36 -8.16
N HIS A 203 -3.19 13.35 -8.20
CA HIS A 203 -3.42 14.65 -8.87
C HIS A 203 -2.65 14.78 -10.19
N GLY A 204 -2.01 13.68 -10.66
CA GLY A 204 -1.19 13.68 -11.87
C GLY A 204 0.11 14.46 -11.73
N ARG A 205 0.60 14.66 -10.48
CA ARG A 205 1.91 15.27 -10.23
C ARG A 205 2.97 14.19 -10.26
N GLU A 206 4.05 14.48 -10.94
CA GLU A 206 5.21 13.60 -11.04
C GLU A 206 5.72 13.18 -9.66
N SER A 207 6.05 11.90 -9.53
CA SER A 207 6.53 11.29 -8.29
C SER A 207 7.71 12.03 -7.67
N THR A 208 7.60 12.30 -6.37
CA THR A 208 8.70 12.89 -5.58
C THR A 208 9.88 11.92 -5.44
N LEU A 209 9.59 10.60 -5.34
CA LEU A 209 10.61 9.55 -5.29
C LEU A 209 11.43 9.54 -6.58
N LEU A 210 10.76 9.54 -7.73
CA LEU A 210 11.43 9.56 -9.03
C LEU A 210 12.37 10.78 -9.16
N LYS A 211 11.86 11.98 -8.86
CA LYS A 211 12.66 13.22 -8.87
C LYS A 211 13.85 13.16 -7.92
N MET A 212 13.63 12.63 -6.72
CA MET A 212 14.65 12.56 -5.68
C MET A 212 15.81 11.66 -6.10
N VAL A 213 15.51 10.52 -6.73
CA VAL A 213 16.52 9.52 -7.08
C VAL A 213 17.23 9.85 -8.38
N THR A 214 16.50 10.29 -9.42
CA THR A 214 17.10 10.52 -10.74
C THR A 214 18.16 11.62 -10.77
N LYS A 215 18.15 12.56 -9.82
CA LYS A 215 19.20 13.57 -9.66
C LYS A 215 20.58 12.97 -9.33
N HIS A 216 20.65 11.72 -8.83
CA HIS A 216 21.90 11.05 -8.48
C HIS A 216 22.52 10.25 -9.63
N ASN A 217 21.96 10.32 -10.85
CA ASN A 217 22.56 9.81 -12.10
C ASN A 217 23.05 8.36 -11.99
N GLY A 218 22.20 7.43 -11.56
CA GLY A 218 22.51 6.00 -11.49
C GLY A 218 23.42 5.55 -10.35
N LYS A 219 23.78 6.41 -9.40
CA LYS A 219 24.51 5.99 -8.19
C LYS A 219 23.71 4.99 -7.35
N ILE A 220 22.40 5.10 -7.34
CA ILE A 220 21.50 4.11 -6.75
C ILE A 220 21.11 3.15 -7.86
N ASN A 221 21.46 1.86 -7.70
CA ASN A 221 21.27 0.86 -8.75
C ASN A 221 19.82 0.37 -8.82
N VAL A 222 19.19 0.13 -7.66
CA VAL A 222 17.83 -0.39 -7.55
C VAL A 222 17.04 0.41 -6.52
N VAL A 223 15.80 0.77 -6.85
CA VAL A 223 14.83 1.38 -5.94
C VAL A 223 13.63 0.45 -5.78
N LEU A 224 13.30 0.16 -4.55
CA LEU A 224 12.18 -0.68 -4.14
C LEU A 224 11.13 0.23 -3.51
N GLY A 225 10.01 0.44 -4.21
CA GLY A 225 8.94 1.34 -3.83
C GLY A 225 7.69 0.65 -3.28
N GLY A 226 6.70 1.44 -2.85
CA GLY A 226 5.44 0.95 -2.29
C GLY A 226 4.33 2.01 -2.24
N HIS A 227 3.42 1.92 -1.25
CA HIS A 227 2.37 2.89 -0.92
C HIS A 227 1.20 2.98 -1.91
N ALA A 228 1.47 3.04 -3.21
CA ALA A 228 0.41 3.19 -4.21
C ALA A 228 -0.26 1.88 -4.60
N HIS A 229 0.20 0.74 -4.05
CA HIS A 229 -0.27 -0.60 -4.37
C HIS A 229 -0.15 -0.95 -5.88
N LYS A 230 0.80 -0.31 -6.57
CA LYS A 230 1.06 -0.53 -7.99
C LYS A 230 1.99 -1.70 -8.21
N ILE A 231 1.91 -2.29 -9.40
CA ILE A 231 2.89 -3.22 -9.91
C ILE A 231 3.74 -2.45 -10.92
N ILE A 232 5.04 -2.33 -10.64
CA ILE A 232 6.00 -1.67 -11.52
C ILE A 232 7.15 -2.62 -11.74
N GLN A 233 7.40 -2.94 -13.00
CA GLN A 233 8.42 -3.88 -13.44
C GLN A 233 9.32 -3.23 -14.48
N ASN A 234 10.64 -3.39 -14.33
CA ASN A 234 11.65 -2.93 -15.28
C ASN A 234 11.54 -1.45 -15.68
N ALA A 235 11.09 -0.58 -14.77
CA ALA A 235 11.09 0.86 -15.00
C ALA A 235 12.50 1.42 -14.75
N VAL A 236 13.22 1.78 -15.81
CA VAL A 236 14.58 2.31 -15.72
C VAL A 236 14.59 3.81 -16.02
N HIS A 237 15.11 4.60 -15.09
CA HIS A 237 15.29 6.04 -15.22
C HIS A 237 16.71 6.45 -14.79
N ASN A 238 17.41 7.13 -15.65
CA ASN A 238 18.80 7.60 -15.42
C ASN A 238 19.74 6.52 -14.84
N GLY A 239 19.65 5.28 -15.36
CA GLY A 239 20.48 4.15 -14.94
C GLY A 239 20.05 3.46 -13.65
N THR A 240 18.96 3.88 -13.01
CA THR A 240 18.37 3.25 -11.83
C THR A 240 17.17 2.41 -12.21
N LEU A 241 17.10 1.16 -11.73
CA LEU A 241 15.92 0.28 -11.84
C LEU A 241 14.94 0.55 -10.72
N PHE A 242 13.68 0.82 -11.04
CA PHE A 242 12.58 0.99 -10.07
C PHE A 242 11.61 -0.18 -10.14
N VAL A 243 11.20 -0.68 -8.97
CA VAL A 243 10.33 -1.85 -8.83
C VAL A 243 9.31 -1.64 -7.71
N GLU A 244 8.04 -2.02 -7.96
CA GLU A 244 6.99 -2.10 -6.94
C GLU A 244 6.24 -3.42 -7.09
N SER A 245 5.95 -4.10 -5.97
CA SER A 245 5.44 -5.48 -5.95
C SER A 245 3.91 -5.58 -5.86
N GLY A 246 3.21 -4.47 -5.84
CA GLY A 246 1.77 -4.44 -5.56
C GLY A 246 1.50 -4.47 -4.06
N CYS A 247 0.50 -5.26 -3.62
CA CYS A 247 0.11 -5.29 -2.21
C CYS A 247 -0.44 -6.65 -1.78
N TYR A 248 -0.64 -6.81 -0.44
CA TYR A 248 -1.33 -7.94 0.20
C TYR A 248 -0.68 -9.28 -0.07
N LEU A 249 0.64 -9.29 -0.29
CA LEU A 249 1.42 -10.48 -0.67
C LEU A 249 0.85 -11.24 -1.88
N LYS A 250 0.08 -10.57 -2.74
CA LYS A 250 -0.45 -11.22 -3.96
C LYS A 250 0.64 -11.49 -4.99
N ASN A 251 1.72 -10.74 -4.91
CA ASN A 251 2.89 -10.87 -5.77
C ASN A 251 4.15 -10.62 -4.95
N VAL A 252 5.27 -11.05 -5.52
CA VAL A 252 6.62 -10.70 -5.09
C VAL A 252 7.42 -10.29 -6.32
N SER A 253 8.31 -9.32 -6.19
CA SER A 253 9.28 -9.00 -7.24
C SER A 253 10.54 -9.83 -7.02
N ARG A 254 11.01 -10.45 -8.09
CA ARG A 254 12.33 -11.10 -8.17
C ARG A 254 13.22 -10.26 -9.06
N ILE A 255 14.25 -9.66 -8.48
CA ILE A 255 15.19 -8.79 -9.18
C ILE A 255 16.50 -9.57 -9.34
N THR A 256 16.88 -9.86 -10.57
CA THR A 256 18.18 -10.44 -10.90
C THR A 256 19.19 -9.32 -11.00
N VAL A 257 20.26 -9.39 -10.23
CA VAL A 257 21.35 -8.41 -10.21
C VAL A 257 22.62 -9.08 -10.72
N GLU A 258 23.26 -8.46 -11.68
CA GLU A 258 24.54 -8.89 -12.24
C GLU A 258 25.64 -7.95 -11.81
N THR A 259 26.76 -8.52 -11.34
CA THR A 259 27.98 -7.80 -11.00
C THR A 259 29.15 -8.38 -11.79
N ASP A 260 30.13 -7.56 -12.10
CA ASP A 260 31.35 -7.98 -12.80
C ASP A 260 32.21 -8.85 -11.87
N ASP A 261 32.58 -10.04 -12.30
CA ASP A 261 33.32 -11.04 -11.49
C ASP A 261 34.68 -10.56 -11.02
N LYS A 262 35.30 -9.60 -11.76
CA LYS A 262 36.66 -9.13 -11.45
C LYS A 262 36.65 -7.95 -10.50
N THR A 263 35.69 -7.03 -10.71
CA THR A 263 35.64 -5.79 -9.94
C THR A 263 34.60 -5.85 -8.83
N GLY A 264 33.68 -6.81 -8.88
CA GLY A 264 32.51 -6.91 -8.00
C GLY A 264 31.41 -5.89 -8.31
N LYS A 265 31.66 -4.92 -9.20
CA LYS A 265 30.75 -3.78 -9.38
C LYS A 265 29.49 -4.11 -10.16
N PHE A 266 28.42 -3.38 -9.86
CA PHE A 266 27.14 -3.48 -10.54
C PHE A 266 27.25 -3.35 -12.06
N VAL A 267 26.65 -4.25 -12.78
CA VAL A 267 26.55 -4.26 -14.25
C VAL A 267 25.11 -3.97 -14.68
N SER A 268 24.15 -4.77 -14.22
CA SER A 268 22.77 -4.64 -14.61
C SER A 268 21.81 -5.20 -13.56
N ALA A 269 20.55 -4.78 -13.64
CA ALA A 269 19.47 -5.41 -12.91
C ALA A 269 18.19 -5.46 -13.75
N THR A 270 17.48 -6.58 -13.65
CA THR A 270 16.17 -6.78 -14.27
C THR A 270 15.18 -7.34 -13.25
N SER A 271 13.91 -7.04 -13.40
CA SER A 271 12.89 -7.51 -12.47
C SER A 271 11.82 -8.35 -13.14
N GLN A 272 11.28 -9.30 -12.40
CA GLN A 272 10.12 -10.11 -12.74
C GLN A 272 9.12 -10.05 -11.60
N ILE A 273 7.86 -9.80 -11.92
CA ILE A 273 6.76 -9.90 -10.94
C ILE A 273 6.23 -11.32 -10.96
N ILE A 274 6.28 -11.99 -9.81
CA ILE A 274 5.83 -13.36 -9.63
C ILE A 274 4.53 -13.34 -8.81
N PRO A 275 3.37 -13.67 -9.40
CA PRO A 275 2.14 -13.85 -8.64
C PRO A 275 2.26 -15.06 -7.71
N LEU A 276 1.94 -14.86 -6.43
CA LEU A 276 1.98 -15.91 -5.43
C LEU A 276 0.68 -16.71 -5.49
N TYR A 277 0.72 -17.87 -6.13
CA TYR A 277 -0.35 -18.87 -6.12
C TYR A 277 0.14 -20.12 -5.40
N THR A 278 -0.55 -20.56 -4.34
CA THR A 278 -0.16 -21.73 -3.54
C THR A 278 0.01 -23.00 -4.39
N GLN A 279 -0.82 -23.15 -5.43
CA GLN A 279 -0.72 -24.27 -6.39
C GLN A 279 0.57 -24.26 -7.22
N LYS A 280 1.18 -23.08 -7.44
CA LYS A 280 2.40 -22.93 -8.25
C LYS A 280 3.65 -22.87 -7.39
N THR A 281 3.60 -22.13 -6.29
CA THR A 281 4.75 -21.94 -5.40
C THR A 281 4.90 -23.05 -4.38
N GLY A 282 3.82 -23.80 -4.11
CA GLY A 282 3.70 -24.59 -2.90
C GLY A 282 3.58 -23.72 -1.66
N GLU A 283 3.32 -24.34 -0.53
CA GLU A 283 3.36 -23.68 0.78
C GLU A 283 4.42 -24.38 1.64
N TYR A 284 5.31 -23.59 2.24
CA TYR A 284 6.28 -24.14 3.18
C TYR A 284 5.60 -24.40 4.51
N ALA A 285 5.42 -25.68 4.85
CA ALA A 285 4.60 -26.12 5.97
C ALA A 285 4.93 -25.47 7.33
N PRO A 286 6.20 -25.25 7.73
CA PRO A 286 6.50 -24.57 9.00
C PRO A 286 5.96 -23.14 9.06
N VAL A 287 6.01 -22.39 7.94
CA VAL A 287 5.49 -21.02 7.87
C VAL A 287 3.96 -21.04 7.83
N ALA A 288 3.34 -22.01 7.14
CA ALA A 288 1.89 -22.19 7.16
C ALA A 288 1.38 -22.51 8.58
N ALA A 289 2.08 -23.38 9.31
CA ALA A 289 1.74 -23.70 10.69
C ALA A 289 1.84 -22.48 11.62
N LEU A 290 2.88 -21.66 11.46
CA LEU A 290 3.00 -20.40 12.20
C LEU A 290 1.87 -19.44 11.86
N ALA A 291 1.56 -19.23 10.56
CA ALA A 291 0.45 -18.39 10.14
C ALA A 291 -0.86 -18.82 10.79
N ASN A 292 -1.17 -20.13 10.79
CA ASN A 292 -2.35 -20.68 11.42
C ASN A 292 -2.37 -20.46 12.94
N ALA A 293 -1.22 -20.65 13.62
CA ALA A 293 -1.10 -20.40 15.06
C ALA A 293 -1.30 -18.93 15.47
N LEU A 294 -1.05 -18.01 14.55
CA LEU A 294 -1.22 -16.57 14.76
C LEU A 294 -2.62 -16.06 14.39
N MET A 295 -3.49 -16.90 13.81
CA MET A 295 -4.85 -16.50 13.45
C MET A 295 -5.70 -16.15 14.68
N GLU A 296 -6.56 -15.14 14.52
CA GLU A 296 -7.50 -14.75 15.58
C GLU A 296 -8.67 -15.74 15.66
N PRO A 297 -8.98 -16.26 16.87
CA PRO A 297 -10.11 -17.15 17.06
C PRO A 297 -11.44 -16.51 16.71
N GLY A 298 -12.40 -17.29 16.22
CA GLY A 298 -13.78 -16.83 15.95
C GLY A 298 -13.96 -15.97 14.71
N MET A 299 -12.87 -15.69 13.97
CA MET A 299 -12.96 -14.91 12.73
C MET A 299 -13.53 -15.69 11.55
N ASP A 300 -13.58 -17.01 11.65
CA ASP A 300 -14.17 -17.89 10.62
C ASP A 300 -15.67 -18.11 10.81
N LYS A 301 -16.29 -17.44 11.82
CA LYS A 301 -17.74 -17.42 12.00
C LYS A 301 -18.40 -16.96 10.69
N VAL A 302 -19.27 -17.80 10.14
CA VAL A 302 -20.07 -17.46 8.97
C VAL A 302 -21.14 -16.44 9.37
N LEU A 303 -21.19 -15.31 8.68
CA LEU A 303 -22.18 -14.24 8.87
C LEU A 303 -23.32 -14.35 7.86
N GLY A 304 -23.04 -14.86 6.67
CA GLY A 304 -23.98 -14.99 5.57
C GLY A 304 -23.29 -15.32 4.26
N SER A 305 -23.84 -14.85 3.15
CA SER A 305 -23.28 -15.06 1.82
C SER A 305 -23.53 -13.87 0.89
N ALA A 306 -22.82 -13.81 -0.23
CA ALA A 306 -23.07 -12.92 -1.35
C ALA A 306 -23.39 -13.73 -2.60
N SER A 307 -24.47 -13.40 -3.31
CA SER A 307 -24.85 -14.05 -4.56
C SER A 307 -24.02 -13.56 -5.76
N VAL A 308 -23.34 -12.41 -5.61
CA VAL A 308 -22.47 -11.80 -6.58
C VAL A 308 -21.26 -11.20 -5.88
N LYS A 309 -20.15 -11.02 -6.63
CA LYS A 309 -19.03 -10.22 -6.13
C LYS A 309 -19.41 -8.75 -6.01
N LEU A 310 -19.16 -8.13 -4.86
CA LEU A 310 -19.28 -6.70 -4.65
C LEU A 310 -17.88 -6.07 -4.73
N SER A 311 -17.60 -5.38 -5.83
CA SER A 311 -16.31 -4.70 -6.03
C SER A 311 -16.27 -3.34 -5.35
N ARG A 312 -15.14 -3.02 -4.73
CA ARG A 312 -14.84 -1.68 -4.23
C ARG A 312 -14.41 -0.71 -5.33
N MET A 313 -14.14 -1.23 -6.53
CA MET A 313 -13.77 -0.43 -7.68
C MET A 313 -15.02 -0.01 -8.45
N PRO A 314 -15.02 1.19 -9.05
CA PRO A 314 -16.12 1.62 -9.92
C PRO A 314 -16.34 0.63 -11.06
N VAL A 315 -17.58 0.46 -11.46
CA VAL A 315 -17.94 -0.33 -12.66
C VAL A 315 -17.35 0.34 -13.90
N LYS A 316 -16.84 -0.46 -14.84
CA LYS A 316 -16.24 0.04 -16.09
C LYS A 316 -17.24 0.93 -16.82
N GLY A 317 -16.84 2.17 -17.12
CA GLY A 317 -17.69 3.19 -17.74
C GLY A 317 -18.43 4.10 -16.76
N ASN A 318 -18.48 3.76 -15.47
CA ASN A 318 -18.96 4.61 -14.39
C ASN A 318 -17.78 4.92 -13.46
N GLN A 319 -17.24 6.14 -13.54
CA GLN A 319 -16.07 6.51 -12.75
C GLN A 319 -16.41 6.97 -11.32
N GLY A 320 -17.69 6.91 -10.95
CA GLY A 320 -18.16 7.62 -9.77
C GLY A 320 -18.33 6.78 -8.53
N ASP A 321 -18.97 5.63 -8.63
CA ASP A 321 -19.37 4.83 -7.49
C ASP A 321 -19.17 3.33 -7.74
N SER A 322 -19.07 2.57 -6.66
CA SER A 322 -18.81 1.13 -6.70
C SER A 322 -19.88 0.36 -5.91
N PRO A 323 -20.21 -0.87 -6.31
CA PRO A 323 -21.24 -1.66 -5.62
C PRO A 323 -20.97 -1.79 -4.13
N LEU A 324 -19.73 -2.13 -3.73
CA LEU A 324 -19.42 -2.39 -2.33
C LEU A 324 -19.49 -1.12 -1.47
N ASN A 325 -18.90 0.00 -1.95
CA ASN A 325 -18.94 1.24 -1.19
C ASN A 325 -20.38 1.82 -1.12
N ASN A 326 -21.19 1.60 -2.16
CA ASN A 326 -22.60 1.96 -2.14
C ASN A 326 -23.36 1.15 -1.07
N TRP A 327 -23.11 -0.17 -1.01
CA TRP A 327 -23.69 -1.04 0.03
C TRP A 327 -23.33 -0.56 1.45
N VAL A 328 -22.05 -0.29 1.69
CA VAL A 328 -21.60 0.24 2.99
C VAL A 328 -22.31 1.55 3.33
N ALA A 329 -22.41 2.46 2.37
CA ALA A 329 -23.09 3.74 2.57
C ALA A 329 -24.60 3.56 2.86
N ASP A 330 -25.27 2.62 2.18
CA ASP A 330 -26.69 2.35 2.37
C ASP A 330 -26.98 1.77 3.74
N VAL A 331 -26.21 0.76 4.16
CA VAL A 331 -26.35 0.13 5.47
C VAL A 331 -26.13 1.15 6.60
N CYS A 332 -25.11 1.97 6.48
CA CYS A 332 -24.80 3.01 7.46
C CYS A 332 -25.84 4.14 7.46
N ARG A 333 -26.38 4.51 6.29
CA ARG A 333 -27.46 5.49 6.21
C ARG A 333 -28.72 4.98 6.87
N ALA A 334 -29.14 3.74 6.58
CA ALA A 334 -30.30 3.10 7.18
C ALA A 334 -30.18 3.06 8.71
N TYR A 335 -29.02 2.68 9.24
CA TYR A 335 -28.75 2.67 10.69
C TYR A 335 -28.82 4.06 11.30
N SER A 336 -28.26 5.07 10.63
CA SER A 336 -28.17 6.42 11.18
C SER A 336 -29.44 7.24 11.06
N GLY A 337 -30.37 6.88 10.17
CA GLY A 337 -31.56 7.68 9.87
C GLY A 337 -31.26 9.06 9.24
N ALA A 338 -30.06 9.25 8.69
CA ALA A 338 -29.66 10.52 8.09
C ALA A 338 -30.26 10.72 6.69
N ASP A 339 -30.37 12.00 6.26
CA ASP A 339 -30.73 12.32 4.87
C ASP A 339 -29.69 11.80 3.89
N VAL A 340 -28.41 11.90 4.28
CA VAL A 340 -27.25 11.52 3.46
C VAL A 340 -26.22 10.80 4.33
N PHE A 341 -25.64 9.71 3.79
CA PHE A 341 -24.42 9.11 4.33
C PHE A 341 -23.26 9.31 3.35
N ILE A 342 -22.10 9.67 3.88
CA ILE A 342 -20.86 9.86 3.12
C ILE A 342 -19.84 8.82 3.58
N HIS A 343 -19.42 7.93 2.68
CA HIS A 343 -18.38 6.94 2.92
C HIS A 343 -17.12 7.28 2.13
N ASN A 344 -15.96 7.31 2.78
CA ASN A 344 -14.68 7.46 2.06
C ASN A 344 -14.28 6.12 1.43
N ASN A 345 -14.01 6.13 0.14
CA ASN A 345 -13.69 4.91 -0.63
C ASN A 345 -12.44 4.18 -0.12
N GLY A 346 -11.49 4.92 0.49
CA GLY A 346 -10.31 4.34 1.15
C GLY A 346 -10.63 3.54 2.43
N GLY A 347 -11.81 3.70 3.00
CA GLY A 347 -12.30 2.92 4.15
C GLY A 347 -12.57 1.46 3.83
N THR A 348 -12.80 1.12 2.56
CA THR A 348 -12.99 -0.25 2.07
C THR A 348 -11.71 -0.76 1.42
N ARG A 349 -11.10 -1.80 1.97
CA ARG A 349 -9.73 -2.25 1.63
C ARG A 349 -9.68 -3.36 0.61
N VAL A 350 -10.62 -4.30 0.64
CA VAL A 350 -10.72 -5.42 -0.30
C VAL A 350 -12.16 -5.59 -0.79
N ASP A 351 -12.32 -6.27 -1.93
CA ASP A 351 -13.65 -6.65 -2.45
C ASP A 351 -14.31 -7.67 -1.53
N LEU A 352 -15.64 -7.75 -1.59
CA LEU A 352 -16.41 -8.84 -1.02
C LEU A 352 -16.73 -9.84 -2.15
N GLU A 353 -16.12 -11.02 -2.06
CA GLU A 353 -16.26 -12.04 -3.11
C GLU A 353 -17.64 -12.72 -3.06
N GLN A 354 -18.07 -13.33 -4.18
CA GLN A 354 -19.25 -14.19 -4.23
C GLN A 354 -19.01 -15.43 -3.37
N GLY A 355 -20.03 -15.88 -2.64
CA GLY A 355 -19.97 -17.06 -1.79
C GLY A 355 -20.17 -16.74 -0.31
N THR A 356 -19.62 -17.57 0.55
CA THR A 356 -19.71 -17.41 2.01
C THR A 356 -18.98 -16.17 2.49
N ILE A 357 -19.62 -15.44 3.41
CA ILE A 357 -19.03 -14.27 4.08
C ILE A 357 -18.75 -14.64 5.53
N THR A 358 -17.48 -14.58 5.92
CA THR A 358 -17.04 -14.77 7.29
C THR A 358 -16.83 -13.44 8.02
N LYS A 359 -16.74 -13.48 9.34
CA LYS A 359 -16.35 -12.31 10.13
C LYS A 359 -14.98 -11.76 9.71
N ARG A 360 -14.06 -12.64 9.36
CA ARG A 360 -12.74 -12.28 8.82
C ARG A 360 -12.83 -11.47 7.52
N ASP A 361 -13.70 -11.89 6.59
CA ASP A 361 -13.90 -11.17 5.34
C ASP A 361 -14.41 -9.76 5.59
N LEU A 362 -15.34 -9.60 6.51
CA LEU A 362 -15.88 -8.30 6.88
C LEU A 362 -14.84 -7.40 7.52
N VAL A 363 -14.04 -7.93 8.47
CA VAL A 363 -12.98 -7.15 9.12
C VAL A 363 -11.86 -6.78 8.14
N ASN A 364 -11.46 -7.69 7.25
CA ASN A 364 -10.46 -7.39 6.22
C ASN A 364 -10.98 -6.37 5.19
N MET A 365 -12.27 -6.42 4.88
CA MET A 365 -12.90 -5.44 3.99
C MET A 365 -12.92 -4.04 4.61
N HIS A 366 -13.21 -3.90 5.90
CA HIS A 366 -13.29 -2.64 6.60
C HIS A 366 -12.58 -2.73 7.96
N PRO A 367 -11.23 -2.66 8.02
CA PRO A 367 -10.46 -2.95 9.24
C PRO A 367 -10.54 -1.87 10.32
N PHE A 368 -11.21 -0.76 10.05
CA PHE A 368 -11.25 0.39 10.95
C PHE A 368 -12.41 0.30 11.93
N GLY A 369 -12.16 0.57 13.22
CA GLY A 369 -13.18 0.59 14.27
C GLY A 369 -13.99 1.89 14.33
N ASN A 370 -14.21 2.55 13.19
CA ASN A 370 -14.95 3.79 13.11
C ASN A 370 -16.41 3.59 13.51
N LYS A 371 -16.95 4.57 14.23
CA LYS A 371 -18.39 4.70 14.50
C LYS A 371 -19.02 5.73 13.57
N ILE A 372 -20.32 5.89 13.63
CA ILE A 372 -21.04 6.89 12.84
C ILE A 372 -21.14 8.20 13.61
N SER A 373 -20.84 9.30 12.93
CA SER A 373 -21.05 10.66 13.41
C SER A 373 -22.06 11.38 12.51
N GLN A 374 -22.99 12.11 13.10
CA GLN A 374 -23.97 12.95 12.40
C GLN A 374 -23.70 14.42 12.63
N VAL A 375 -23.93 15.23 11.61
CA VAL A 375 -23.90 16.70 11.67
C VAL A 375 -25.06 17.30 10.90
N LYS A 376 -25.54 18.45 11.32
CA LYS A 376 -26.49 19.26 10.56
C LYS A 376 -25.73 20.29 9.72
N VAL A 377 -25.91 20.26 8.41
CA VAL A 377 -25.22 21.17 7.49
C VAL A 377 -26.19 21.82 6.50
N SER A 378 -25.85 23.03 6.04
CA SER A 378 -26.64 23.65 4.97
C SER A 378 -26.41 22.95 3.62
N GLY A 379 -27.39 22.99 2.72
CA GLY A 379 -27.20 22.49 1.36
C GLY A 379 -26.04 23.16 0.64
N LYS A 380 -25.73 24.42 0.95
CA LYS A 380 -24.53 25.10 0.43
C LYS A 380 -23.23 24.42 0.87
N PHE A 381 -23.13 23.98 2.14
CA PHE A 381 -21.99 23.21 2.61
C PHE A 381 -21.92 21.86 1.92
N LEU A 382 -23.05 21.15 1.81
CA LEU A 382 -23.13 19.84 1.16
C LEU A 382 -22.67 19.91 -0.31
N GLU A 383 -23.14 20.91 -1.07
CA GLU A 383 -22.67 21.15 -2.45
C GLU A 383 -21.16 21.34 -2.52
N LYS A 384 -20.62 22.19 -1.63
CA LYS A 384 -19.17 22.44 -1.56
C LYS A 384 -18.37 21.17 -1.24
N PHE A 385 -18.86 20.37 -0.30
CA PHE A 385 -18.23 19.09 0.07
C PHE A 385 -18.25 18.09 -1.07
N VAL A 386 -19.41 17.90 -1.71
CA VAL A 386 -19.55 17.02 -2.87
C VAL A 386 -18.60 17.44 -3.98
N LYS A 387 -18.58 18.73 -4.34
CA LYS A 387 -17.68 19.26 -5.36
C LYS A 387 -16.20 19.01 -5.05
N TYR A 388 -15.81 19.12 -3.78
CA TYR A 388 -14.46 18.79 -3.32
C TYR A 388 -14.13 17.31 -3.51
N GLY A 389 -15.06 16.40 -3.21
CA GLY A 389 -14.85 14.96 -3.29
C GLY A 389 -14.76 14.39 -4.72
N LEU A 390 -15.28 15.12 -5.73
CA LEU A 390 -15.40 14.60 -7.09
C LEU A 390 -14.14 14.75 -7.95
N ALA A 391 -13.26 15.69 -7.67
CA ALA A 391 -12.10 15.99 -8.52
C ALA A 391 -10.79 15.90 -7.73
N PRO A 392 -9.72 15.37 -8.35
CA PRO A 392 -9.57 14.83 -9.71
C PRO A 392 -10.11 13.41 -9.89
N ARG A 393 -10.43 12.73 -8.80
CA ARG A 393 -11.10 11.43 -8.77
C ARG A 393 -12.12 11.41 -7.63
N ASN A 394 -13.12 10.57 -7.76
CA ASN A 394 -14.11 10.44 -6.72
C ASN A 394 -13.51 9.80 -5.43
N LEU A 395 -13.55 10.56 -4.33
CA LEU A 395 -13.01 10.14 -3.03
C LEU A 395 -14.06 9.44 -2.16
N PHE A 396 -15.35 9.64 -2.47
CA PHE A 396 -16.46 9.23 -1.62
C PHE A 396 -17.53 8.48 -2.40
N SER A 397 -18.23 7.59 -1.70
CA SER A 397 -19.51 7.03 -2.10
C SER A 397 -20.60 7.60 -1.22
N TYR A 398 -21.79 7.72 -1.77
CA TYR A 398 -22.89 8.40 -1.13
C TYR A 398 -24.15 7.52 -1.08
N SER A 399 -24.88 7.59 0.04
CA SER A 399 -26.26 7.13 0.11
C SER A 399 -27.18 8.33 0.34
N GLY A 400 -28.31 8.38 -0.35
CA GLY A 400 -29.24 9.51 -0.31
C GLY A 400 -28.90 10.64 -1.29
N LEU A 401 -27.82 10.52 -2.08
CA LEU A 401 -27.50 11.47 -3.14
C LEU A 401 -27.52 10.84 -4.53
N GLN A 402 -27.96 11.64 -5.50
CA GLN A 402 -27.68 11.45 -6.91
C GLN A 402 -26.95 12.69 -7.42
N ILE A 403 -25.89 12.51 -8.22
CA ILE A 403 -24.94 13.55 -8.61
C ILE A 403 -24.68 13.43 -10.11
N GLU A 404 -24.84 14.53 -10.83
CA GLU A 404 -24.42 14.66 -12.22
C GLU A 404 -23.46 15.84 -12.39
N TYR A 405 -22.41 15.67 -13.18
CA TYR A 405 -21.46 16.76 -13.46
C TYR A 405 -20.70 16.54 -14.76
N LYS A 406 -20.02 17.57 -15.23
CA LYS A 406 -19.03 17.51 -16.31
C LYS A 406 -17.63 17.71 -15.76
N LEU A 407 -16.67 17.01 -16.35
CA LEU A 407 -15.26 17.21 -16.03
C LEU A 407 -14.57 17.93 -17.21
N ARG A 408 -14.14 19.17 -17.00
CA ARG A 408 -13.38 19.94 -18.00
C ARG A 408 -12.06 20.39 -17.42
N LYS A 409 -10.95 19.98 -18.06
CA LYS A 409 -9.58 20.29 -17.60
C LYS A 409 -9.38 19.95 -16.11
N GLY A 410 -9.87 18.79 -15.67
CA GLY A 410 -9.77 18.33 -14.27
C GLY A 410 -10.64 19.09 -13.26
N LYS A 411 -11.55 19.97 -13.72
CA LYS A 411 -12.45 20.76 -12.85
C LYS A 411 -13.90 20.31 -13.02
N VAL A 412 -14.61 20.19 -11.91
CA VAL A 412 -16.07 19.92 -11.88
C VAL A 412 -16.83 21.14 -12.38
N GLN A 413 -17.67 20.93 -13.39
CA GLN A 413 -18.60 21.91 -13.97
C GLN A 413 -20.00 21.33 -14.06
N ASP A 414 -21.02 22.18 -14.19
CA ASP A 414 -22.43 21.83 -14.38
C ASP A 414 -22.93 20.82 -13.30
N LEU A 415 -22.47 21.01 -12.04
CA LEU A 415 -22.83 20.14 -10.92
C LEU A 415 -24.30 20.23 -10.58
N LYS A 416 -24.99 19.10 -10.62
CA LYS A 416 -26.37 18.92 -10.17
C LYS A 416 -26.40 17.86 -9.08
N ILE A 417 -27.15 18.12 -8.03
CA ILE A 417 -27.27 17.21 -6.87
C ILE A 417 -28.74 17.08 -6.52
N TRP A 418 -29.16 15.85 -6.27
CA TRP A 418 -30.47 15.54 -5.72
C TRP A 418 -30.28 14.81 -4.38
N VAL A 419 -31.08 15.20 -3.39
CA VAL A 419 -31.13 14.56 -2.07
C VAL A 419 -32.46 13.84 -1.99
N ASN A 420 -32.45 12.51 -1.85
CA ASN A 420 -33.66 11.67 -1.80
C ASN A 420 -34.64 11.98 -2.96
N GLY A 421 -34.09 12.12 -4.19
CA GLY A 421 -34.87 12.40 -5.41
C GLY A 421 -35.30 13.86 -5.62
N GLN A 422 -35.06 14.76 -4.66
CA GLN A 422 -35.38 16.18 -4.77
C GLN A 422 -34.11 17.00 -5.05
N ALA A 423 -34.21 18.01 -5.92
CA ALA A 423 -33.08 18.90 -6.18
C ALA A 423 -32.57 19.53 -4.88
N LEU A 424 -31.25 19.60 -4.73
CA LEU A 424 -30.62 20.17 -3.55
C LEU A 424 -31.03 21.62 -3.33
N ASP A 425 -31.69 21.89 -2.19
CA ASP A 425 -31.95 23.26 -1.73
C ASP A 425 -30.77 23.76 -0.90
N LYS A 426 -30.06 24.78 -1.40
CA LYS A 426 -28.86 25.34 -0.75
C LYS A 426 -29.12 25.96 0.62
N ASN A 427 -30.37 26.39 0.88
CA ASN A 427 -30.77 27.05 2.12
C ASN A 427 -31.34 26.07 3.14
N LYS A 428 -31.73 24.88 2.73
CA LYS A 428 -32.25 23.83 3.62
C LYS A 428 -31.09 23.22 4.46
N THR A 429 -31.41 22.84 5.69
CA THR A 429 -30.53 22.05 6.55
C THR A 429 -30.78 20.57 6.32
N TYR A 430 -29.70 19.82 6.11
CA TYR A 430 -29.67 18.38 5.94
C TYR A 430 -28.93 17.71 7.08
N VAL A 431 -29.41 16.54 7.50
CA VAL A 431 -28.70 15.66 8.43
C VAL A 431 -27.75 14.79 7.61
N VAL A 432 -26.45 15.01 7.77
CA VAL A 432 -25.40 14.24 7.10
C VAL A 432 -24.71 13.34 8.11
N ALA A 433 -24.61 12.06 7.80
CA ALA A 433 -23.82 11.12 8.58
C ALA A 433 -22.57 10.68 7.81
N THR A 434 -21.51 10.38 8.54
CA THR A 434 -20.26 9.85 8.02
C THR A 434 -19.56 9.06 9.12
N ASN A 435 -18.42 8.44 8.83
CA ASN A 435 -17.61 7.80 9.86
C ASN A 435 -16.85 8.82 10.71
N THR A 436 -16.44 8.42 11.92
CA THR A 436 -15.72 9.29 12.87
C THR A 436 -14.42 9.84 12.30
N TYR A 437 -13.68 9.04 11.50
CA TYR A 437 -12.44 9.49 10.84
C TYR A 437 -12.67 10.70 9.92
N ILE A 438 -13.70 10.66 9.08
CA ILE A 438 -14.06 11.79 8.20
C ILE A 438 -14.62 12.96 9.01
N ALA A 439 -15.46 12.70 9.99
CA ALA A 439 -16.03 13.73 10.86
C ALA A 439 -14.97 14.51 11.63
N GLU A 440 -13.90 13.85 12.06
CA GLU A 440 -12.75 14.46 12.73
C GLU A 440 -11.78 15.17 11.77
N GLY A 441 -12.02 15.07 10.48
CA GLY A 441 -11.23 15.73 9.43
C GLY A 441 -9.98 14.96 9.01
N GLY A 442 -10.02 13.62 9.09
CA GLY A 442 -8.97 12.76 8.52
C GLY A 442 -8.86 12.95 7.02
N SER A 443 -7.68 12.73 6.45
CA SER A 443 -7.26 12.96 5.05
C SER A 443 -8.23 13.69 4.13
N GLU A 444 -9.29 13.01 3.69
CA GLU A 444 -10.31 13.56 2.78
C GLU A 444 -11.39 14.36 3.53
N GLY A 445 -11.50 14.20 4.85
CA GLY A 445 -12.55 14.81 5.69
C GLY A 445 -12.24 16.24 6.16
N TRP A 446 -11.14 16.84 5.72
CA TRP A 446 -10.72 18.16 6.21
C TRP A 446 -11.82 19.24 6.22
N PRO A 447 -12.82 19.27 5.31
CA PRO A 447 -13.89 20.26 5.40
C PRO A 447 -14.75 20.12 6.67
N PHE A 448 -14.85 18.91 7.24
CA PHE A 448 -15.56 18.67 8.50
C PHE A 448 -14.82 19.24 9.71
N LYS A 449 -13.51 19.51 9.63
CA LYS A 449 -12.76 20.20 10.70
C LYS A 449 -13.34 21.60 11.02
N GLN A 450 -13.99 22.21 10.05
CA GLN A 450 -14.60 23.54 10.22
C GLN A 450 -15.88 23.52 11.05
N ILE A 451 -16.46 22.32 11.26
CA ILE A 451 -17.67 22.12 12.06
C ILE A 451 -17.23 21.91 13.52
N PRO A 452 -17.77 22.70 14.49
CA PRO A 452 -17.45 22.52 15.91
C PRO A 452 -17.70 21.08 16.38
N ALA A 453 -16.85 20.59 17.30
CA ALA A 453 -17.00 19.24 17.84
C ALA A 453 -18.35 19.03 18.54
N ALA A 454 -18.88 20.07 19.20
CA ALA A 454 -20.18 20.04 19.86
C ALA A 454 -21.36 19.80 18.91
N ASP A 455 -21.21 20.13 17.61
CA ASP A 455 -22.25 19.93 16.60
C ASP A 455 -22.18 18.53 15.96
N LYS A 456 -21.17 17.74 16.29
CA LYS A 456 -20.95 16.38 15.82
C LYS A 456 -21.49 15.39 16.85
N LYS A 457 -22.53 14.64 16.48
CA LYS A 457 -23.15 13.67 17.38
C LYS A 457 -22.80 12.25 16.96
N GLN A 458 -22.28 11.43 17.86
CA GLN A 458 -22.13 10.00 17.61
C GLN A 458 -23.53 9.37 17.56
N VAL A 459 -23.73 8.43 16.62
CA VAL A 459 -24.98 7.70 16.45
C VAL A 459 -24.80 6.27 16.97
N GLY A 460 -25.42 5.99 18.11
CA GLY A 460 -25.30 4.69 18.76
C GLY A 460 -23.88 4.33 19.17
N ASP A 461 -23.69 3.08 19.64
CA ASP A 461 -22.40 2.60 20.12
C ASP A 461 -21.71 1.62 19.18
N LEU A 462 -22.40 1.14 18.16
CA LEU A 462 -21.87 0.18 17.22
C LEU A 462 -20.83 0.82 16.29
N SER A 463 -19.76 0.08 16.04
CA SER A 463 -18.84 0.37 14.93
C SER A 463 -19.52 0.08 13.59
N ILE A 464 -18.99 0.67 12.53
CA ILE A 464 -19.46 0.38 11.16
C ILE A 464 -19.33 -1.11 10.83
N GLN A 465 -18.31 -1.80 11.35
CA GLN A 465 -18.18 -3.25 11.19
C GLN A 465 -19.36 -4.00 11.82
N GLU A 466 -19.74 -3.68 13.06
CA GLU A 466 -20.86 -4.33 13.75
C GLU A 466 -22.21 -4.01 13.08
N ILE A 467 -22.36 -2.82 12.52
CA ILE A 467 -23.53 -2.44 11.74
C ILE A 467 -23.63 -3.30 10.47
N MET A 468 -22.52 -3.47 9.76
CA MET A 468 -22.46 -4.33 8.57
C MET A 468 -22.62 -5.82 8.91
N GLU A 469 -22.04 -6.31 10.03
CA GLU A 469 -22.25 -7.69 10.51
C GLU A 469 -23.75 -7.97 10.67
N LYS A 470 -24.49 -7.12 11.38
CA LYS A 470 -25.93 -7.24 11.53
C LYS A 470 -26.68 -7.17 10.21
N ALA A 471 -26.27 -6.29 9.30
CA ALA A 471 -26.88 -6.20 7.98
C ALA A 471 -26.71 -7.49 7.18
N ILE A 472 -25.50 -8.08 7.17
CA ILE A 472 -25.25 -9.36 6.50
C ILE A 472 -26.10 -10.47 7.09
N GLU A 473 -26.14 -10.59 8.44
CA GLU A 473 -26.92 -11.62 9.13
C GLU A 473 -28.44 -11.53 8.84
N THR A 474 -28.94 -10.32 8.57
CA THR A 474 -30.40 -10.09 8.36
C THR A 474 -30.80 -10.09 6.89
N THR A 475 -29.90 -9.79 5.95
CA THR A 475 -30.22 -9.60 4.52
C THR A 475 -29.55 -10.61 3.58
N SER A 476 -28.85 -11.60 4.14
CA SER A 476 -28.17 -12.64 3.36
C SER A 476 -29.14 -13.51 2.54
N PRO A 477 -28.82 -13.87 1.28
CA PRO A 477 -27.60 -13.51 0.54
C PRO A 477 -27.62 -12.06 0.05
N LEU A 478 -26.45 -11.39 0.15
CA LEU A 478 -26.30 -10.06 -0.43
C LEU A 478 -26.39 -10.16 -1.95
N GLY A 479 -27.26 -9.35 -2.54
CA GLY A 479 -27.48 -9.27 -3.97
C GLY A 479 -26.62 -8.18 -4.66
N ALA A 480 -26.89 -7.96 -5.95
CA ALA A 480 -26.33 -6.86 -6.70
C ALA A 480 -26.76 -5.51 -6.08
N VAL A 481 -25.83 -4.57 -6.04
CA VAL A 481 -26.06 -3.21 -5.52
C VAL A 481 -26.03 -2.23 -6.67
N GLU A 482 -27.05 -1.39 -6.75
CA GLU A 482 -27.18 -0.38 -7.80
C GLU A 482 -26.02 0.63 -7.77
N THR A 483 -25.56 0.94 -8.96
CA THR A 483 -24.56 1.99 -9.24
C THR A 483 -25.16 3.05 -10.15
N GLY A 484 -24.43 4.14 -10.41
CA GLY A 484 -24.93 5.26 -11.21
C GLY A 484 -25.47 6.41 -10.36
N ARG A 485 -25.07 6.45 -9.09
CA ARG A 485 -25.37 7.59 -8.20
C ARG A 485 -24.51 8.81 -8.55
N ILE A 486 -23.40 8.59 -9.23
CA ILE A 486 -22.48 9.63 -9.69
C ILE A 486 -22.29 9.47 -11.19
N ILE A 487 -22.78 10.44 -11.95
CA ILE A 487 -22.79 10.40 -13.42
C ILE A 487 -21.90 11.52 -13.95
N ILE A 488 -20.92 11.16 -14.77
CA ILE A 488 -20.06 12.10 -15.50
C ILE A 488 -20.62 12.24 -16.93
N LYS A 489 -20.98 13.45 -17.34
CA LYS A 489 -21.56 13.78 -18.68
C LYS A 489 -20.54 14.36 -19.63
#